data_b198ca1f6cc0485e397c640bd600a03f
#
_entry.id   b198ca1f6cc0485e397c640bd600a03f
#
_cell.length_a   1.000
_cell.length_b   1.000
_cell.length_c   1.000
_cell.angle_alpha   90.00
_cell.angle_beta   90.00
_cell.angle_gamma   90.00
#
_symmetry.space_group_name_H-M   'P 1'
#
loop_
_entity.id
_entity.type
_entity.pdbx_description
1 polymer ?
#
loop_
_entity_poly.entity_id
_entity_poly.type
_entity_poly.pdbx_seq_one_letter_code
_entity_poly.pdbx_strand_id
1 'polypeptide(L)'
;MKLFPYGHATHPQWQMAAGLVLAQLRAQMAMHGYAHAPTLALLYITDHYAEQAQDILDHLSAELPEITDWSGTVGVGIASNNVEYFDEPALALMLCDLPTDQYRVFSGVAPLGLGFEAHTALIHADATTPDLAELIAEMALRTASGYLFGGLASGRSKTVQFAVAGNGNISGHGAASGVFSGGLSGVAFGEGVNLVSRVTQGCLPLARAHQVTAAKTNVVTQLDGAPALDVMLRELKVSLDQPEQALLAVRATLVGLMPPADSAGPAGDAVAVSRTGNFGPDVIVRHIIGLDPARKGVAVDDQLQVGMQLAFCQRNVQAAKADLIRVCAEIREELEPEELPVEAATALAAS
;
A
#
# COMPACT_ATOMS: atom_id res chain seq x y z
N MET A 1 -8.54 17.59 -15.56
CA MET A 1 -8.71 16.30 -14.86
C MET A 1 -9.99 16.36 -14.03
N LYS A 2 -10.83 15.32 -14.01
CA LYS A 2 -12.02 15.27 -13.16
C LYS A 2 -11.66 14.57 -11.84
N LEU A 3 -12.21 15.06 -10.75
CA LEU A 3 -12.05 14.42 -9.43
C LEU A 3 -12.93 13.17 -9.34
N PHE A 4 -12.44 12.14 -8.68
CA PHE A 4 -13.24 10.96 -8.38
C PHE A 4 -14.14 11.24 -7.17
N PRO A 5 -15.45 10.96 -7.26
CA PRO A 5 -16.34 11.05 -6.11
C PRO A 5 -15.92 10.09 -5.00
N TYR A 6 -15.94 10.54 -3.77
CA TYR A 6 -15.66 9.73 -2.61
C TYR A 6 -16.58 10.08 -1.44
N GLY A 7 -16.84 9.11 -0.60
CA GLY A 7 -17.62 9.30 0.61
C GLY A 7 -17.14 8.37 1.73
N HIS A 8 -17.33 8.80 2.96
CA HIS A 8 -17.00 8.00 4.14
C HIS A 8 -17.92 8.36 5.29
N ALA A 9 -18.20 7.40 6.14
CA ALA A 9 -19.01 7.62 7.35
C ALA A 9 -18.73 6.56 8.41
N THR A 10 -18.94 6.94 9.66
CA THR A 10 -19.01 6.05 10.82
C THR A 10 -20.44 6.05 11.39
N HIS A 11 -20.94 4.89 11.69
CA HIS A 11 -22.24 4.72 12.39
C HIS A 11 -22.36 3.28 12.90
N PRO A 12 -22.97 3.01 14.07
CA PRO A 12 -23.18 1.64 14.55
C PRO A 12 -24.01 0.76 13.61
N GLN A 13 -24.93 1.35 12.85
CA GLN A 13 -25.75 0.68 11.84
C GLN A 13 -25.18 0.96 10.45
N TRP A 14 -24.74 -0.07 9.75
CA TRP A 14 -24.11 0.08 8.44
C TRP A 14 -25.01 0.74 7.38
N GLN A 15 -26.36 0.52 7.48
CA GLN A 15 -27.31 1.14 6.56
C GLN A 15 -27.28 2.68 6.65
N MET A 16 -27.12 3.21 7.86
CA MET A 16 -27.00 4.66 8.07
C MET A 16 -25.68 5.18 7.53
N ALA A 17 -24.59 4.47 7.77
CA ALA A 17 -23.29 4.83 7.21
C ALA A 17 -23.32 4.79 5.67
N ALA A 18 -23.88 3.75 5.06
CA ALA A 18 -24.06 3.64 3.62
C ALA A 18 -24.90 4.79 3.06
N GLY A 19 -26.03 5.12 3.70
CA GLY A 19 -26.86 6.26 3.29
C GLY A 19 -26.15 7.61 3.32
N LEU A 20 -25.31 7.84 4.35
CA LEU A 20 -24.49 9.05 4.45
C LEU A 20 -23.41 9.11 3.33
N VAL A 21 -22.79 7.99 3.03
CA VAL A 21 -21.80 7.89 1.94
C VAL A 21 -22.48 8.11 0.58
N LEU A 22 -23.62 7.49 0.32
CA LEU A 22 -24.37 7.68 -0.93
C LEU A 22 -24.80 9.15 -1.10
N ALA A 23 -25.20 9.83 -0.04
CA ALA A 23 -25.53 11.25 -0.10
C ALA A 23 -24.31 12.11 -0.50
N GLN A 24 -23.12 11.82 0.07
CA GLN A 24 -21.88 12.52 -0.28
C GLN A 24 -21.52 12.29 -1.75
N LEU A 25 -21.56 11.05 -2.23
CA LEU A 25 -21.24 10.68 -3.61
C LEU A 25 -22.19 11.39 -4.60
N ARG A 26 -23.49 11.31 -4.38
CA ARG A 26 -24.50 11.95 -5.23
C ARG A 26 -24.34 13.47 -5.27
N ALA A 27 -24.01 14.10 -4.13
CA ALA A 27 -23.74 15.52 -4.07
C ALA A 27 -22.51 15.90 -4.91
N GLN A 28 -21.41 15.13 -4.81
CA GLN A 28 -20.18 15.37 -5.58
C GLN A 28 -20.40 15.12 -7.08
N MET A 29 -21.08 14.04 -7.46
CA MET A 29 -21.40 13.74 -8.86
C MET A 29 -22.27 14.81 -9.52
N ALA A 30 -23.06 15.55 -8.75
CA ALA A 30 -23.83 16.70 -9.23
C ALA A 30 -22.99 17.98 -9.40
N MET A 31 -21.76 18.02 -8.88
CA MET A 31 -20.89 19.19 -8.92
C MET A 31 -20.04 19.19 -10.20
N HIS A 32 -19.80 20.39 -10.75
CA HIS A 32 -18.85 20.55 -11.85
C HIS A 32 -17.42 20.22 -11.35
N GLY A 33 -16.68 19.47 -12.14
CA GLY A 33 -15.30 19.06 -11.82
C GLY A 33 -15.17 17.64 -11.26
N TYR A 34 -16.27 16.99 -10.88
CA TYR A 34 -16.27 15.57 -10.54
C TYR A 34 -16.64 14.67 -11.73
N ALA A 35 -16.22 13.43 -11.68
CA ALA A 35 -16.62 12.39 -12.62
C ALA A 35 -18.14 12.12 -12.51
N HIS A 36 -18.79 11.95 -13.67
CA HIS A 36 -20.25 11.76 -13.73
C HIS A 36 -20.67 10.35 -14.15
N ALA A 37 -19.73 9.56 -14.67
CA ALA A 37 -19.99 8.23 -15.21
C ALA A 37 -18.93 7.19 -14.72
N PRO A 38 -18.69 7.11 -13.40
CA PRO A 38 -17.78 6.12 -12.87
C PRO A 38 -18.33 4.71 -13.09
N THR A 39 -17.44 3.74 -13.28
CA THR A 39 -17.79 2.32 -13.51
C THR A 39 -17.12 1.39 -12.51
N LEU A 40 -16.09 1.84 -11.81
CA LEU A 40 -15.35 1.09 -10.79
C LEU A 40 -15.53 1.74 -9.40
N ALA A 41 -15.83 0.94 -8.40
CA ALA A 41 -15.85 1.33 -7.01
C ALA A 41 -14.75 0.66 -6.19
N LEU A 42 -14.12 1.44 -5.32
CA LEU A 42 -13.20 0.94 -4.29
C LEU A 42 -13.88 1.08 -2.92
N LEU A 43 -14.24 -0.04 -2.31
CA LEU A 43 -14.98 -0.13 -1.06
C LEU A 43 -14.10 -0.64 0.08
N TYR A 44 -13.95 0.15 1.12
CA TYR A 44 -13.24 -0.24 2.34
C TYR A 44 -14.15 -0.12 3.54
N ILE A 45 -14.14 -1.15 4.38
CA ILE A 45 -14.93 -1.21 5.62
C ILE A 45 -14.05 -1.53 6.81
N THR A 46 -14.44 -1.11 8.00
CA THR A 46 -13.80 -1.64 9.21
C THR A 46 -14.36 -3.03 9.56
N ASP A 47 -13.59 -3.80 10.31
CA ASP A 47 -13.93 -5.18 10.68
C ASP A 47 -15.21 -5.29 11.54
N HIS A 48 -15.71 -4.19 12.10
CA HIS A 48 -17.03 -4.10 12.72
C HIS A 48 -18.17 -4.45 11.75
N TYR A 49 -17.97 -4.24 10.44
CA TYR A 49 -18.97 -4.54 9.41
C TYR A 49 -18.66 -5.83 8.63
N ALA A 50 -17.60 -6.57 8.99
CA ALA A 50 -17.14 -7.72 8.22
C ALA A 50 -18.22 -8.80 8.02
N GLU A 51 -19.08 -9.01 9.02
CA GLU A 51 -20.19 -9.98 8.94
C GLU A 51 -21.33 -9.52 8.00
N GLN A 52 -21.48 -8.21 7.80
CA GLN A 52 -22.48 -7.61 6.92
C GLN A 52 -21.92 -7.21 5.55
N ALA A 53 -20.71 -7.63 5.22
CA ALA A 53 -20.01 -7.22 3.99
C ALA A 53 -20.82 -7.49 2.71
N GLN A 54 -21.49 -8.65 2.63
CA GLN A 54 -22.35 -8.97 1.48
C GLN A 54 -23.59 -8.06 1.41
N ASP A 55 -24.26 -7.84 2.53
CA ASP A 55 -25.44 -6.97 2.59
C ASP A 55 -25.10 -5.52 2.21
N ILE A 56 -23.91 -5.04 2.63
CA ILE A 56 -23.38 -3.72 2.27
C ILE A 56 -23.13 -3.65 0.76
N LEU A 57 -22.48 -4.64 0.19
CA LEU A 57 -22.19 -4.70 -1.25
C LEU A 57 -23.50 -4.73 -2.06
N ASP A 58 -24.43 -5.57 -1.69
CA ASP A 58 -25.72 -5.72 -2.37
C ASP A 58 -26.53 -4.41 -2.33
N HIS A 59 -26.56 -3.76 -1.15
CA HIS A 59 -27.23 -2.48 -0.99
C HIS A 59 -26.59 -1.37 -1.84
N LEU A 60 -25.25 -1.22 -1.77
CA LEU A 60 -24.55 -0.18 -2.52
C LEU A 60 -24.64 -0.43 -4.03
N SER A 61 -24.57 -1.68 -4.49
CA SER A 61 -24.72 -2.03 -5.90
C SER A 61 -26.15 -1.76 -6.41
N ALA A 62 -27.17 -1.95 -5.58
CA ALA A 62 -28.55 -1.62 -5.92
C ALA A 62 -28.79 -0.09 -6.00
N GLU A 63 -28.12 0.70 -5.15
CA GLU A 63 -28.22 2.16 -5.11
C GLU A 63 -27.37 2.87 -6.18
N LEU A 64 -26.35 2.17 -6.73
CA LEU A 64 -25.42 2.64 -7.76
C LEU A 64 -25.36 1.63 -8.93
N PRO A 65 -26.48 1.42 -9.66
CA PRO A 65 -26.55 0.38 -10.69
C PRO A 65 -25.63 0.64 -11.91
N GLU A 66 -25.14 1.86 -12.06
CA GLU A 66 -24.16 2.24 -13.09
C GLU A 66 -22.74 1.72 -12.78
N ILE A 67 -22.45 1.40 -11.51
CA ILE A 67 -21.16 0.86 -11.10
C ILE A 67 -21.18 -0.64 -11.30
N THR A 68 -20.44 -1.09 -12.31
CA THR A 68 -20.41 -2.51 -12.70
C THR A 68 -19.30 -3.29 -12.02
N ASP A 69 -18.28 -2.61 -11.52
CA ASP A 69 -17.07 -3.22 -11.00
C ASP A 69 -16.78 -2.72 -9.58
N TRP A 70 -16.47 -3.67 -8.69
CA TRP A 70 -16.22 -3.37 -7.28
C TRP A 70 -14.96 -4.09 -6.82
N SER A 71 -14.12 -3.40 -6.08
CA SER A 71 -12.96 -3.98 -5.41
C SER A 71 -12.77 -3.34 -4.04
N GLY A 72 -12.08 -4.01 -3.14
CA GLY A 72 -11.83 -3.49 -1.81
C GLY A 72 -11.64 -4.57 -0.77
N THR A 73 -11.56 -4.15 0.49
CA THR A 73 -11.28 -5.09 1.58
C THR A 73 -11.70 -4.52 2.94
N VAL A 74 -11.53 -5.35 3.96
CA VAL A 74 -11.71 -4.98 5.36
C VAL A 74 -10.38 -4.58 6.00
N GLY A 75 -10.44 -3.65 6.94
CA GLY A 75 -9.33 -3.28 7.82
C GLY A 75 -9.77 -3.13 9.27
N VAL A 76 -8.84 -3.20 10.22
CA VAL A 76 -9.09 -2.79 11.61
C VAL A 76 -9.32 -1.28 11.71
N GLY A 77 -8.89 -0.55 10.70
CA GLY A 77 -9.11 0.87 10.49
C GLY A 77 -9.09 1.20 9.02
N ILE A 78 -9.74 2.29 8.65
CA ILE A 78 -9.76 2.87 7.31
C ILE A 78 -9.46 4.35 7.38
N ALA A 79 -8.89 4.91 6.33
CA ALA A 79 -8.64 6.33 6.20
C ALA A 79 -9.30 6.88 4.92
N SER A 80 -9.85 8.07 4.99
CA SER A 80 -10.41 8.79 3.85
C SER A 80 -10.35 10.29 4.11
N ASN A 81 -9.84 11.05 3.14
CA ASN A 81 -9.90 12.52 3.10
C ASN A 81 -9.68 13.23 4.46
N ASN A 82 -8.52 13.07 5.06
CA ASN A 82 -8.11 13.66 6.35
C ASN A 82 -8.84 13.09 7.59
N VAL A 83 -9.52 11.96 7.48
CA VAL A 83 -10.18 11.27 8.58
C VAL A 83 -9.64 9.85 8.69
N GLU A 84 -9.36 9.41 9.89
CA GLU A 84 -9.07 8.02 10.24
C GLU A 84 -10.23 7.49 11.10
N TYR A 85 -10.70 6.30 10.75
CA TYR A 85 -11.63 5.52 11.55
C TYR A 85 -10.88 4.30 12.06
N PHE A 86 -10.57 4.28 13.33
CA PHE A 86 -9.86 3.19 13.95
C PHE A 86 -10.63 2.68 15.16
N ASP A 87 -10.85 1.37 15.20
CA ASP A 87 -11.61 0.71 16.27
C ASP A 87 -13.07 1.17 16.40
N GLU A 88 -13.65 1.56 15.28
CA GLU A 88 -15.04 1.98 15.18
C GLU A 88 -15.69 1.51 13.87
N PRO A 89 -17.02 1.31 13.83
CA PRO A 89 -17.72 0.88 12.63
C PRO A 89 -17.74 2.00 11.58
N ALA A 90 -17.10 1.77 10.45
CA ALA A 90 -17.01 2.75 9.36
C ALA A 90 -16.89 2.10 7.98
N LEU A 91 -17.27 2.87 6.97
CA LEU A 91 -17.03 2.54 5.57
C LEU A 91 -16.55 3.77 4.77
N ALA A 92 -15.73 3.51 3.76
CA ALA A 92 -15.29 4.50 2.78
C ALA A 92 -15.48 3.93 1.38
N LEU A 93 -15.91 4.75 0.44
CA LEU A 93 -16.18 4.40 -0.93
C LEU A 93 -15.64 5.49 -1.86
N MET A 94 -14.87 5.09 -2.88
CA MET A 94 -14.42 5.96 -3.95
C MET A 94 -14.90 5.40 -5.30
N LEU A 95 -15.43 6.28 -6.15
CA LEU A 95 -15.92 5.93 -7.48
C LEU A 95 -14.92 6.41 -8.53
N CYS A 96 -14.40 5.49 -9.34
CA CYS A 96 -13.39 5.76 -10.34
C CYS A 96 -14.01 5.79 -11.75
N ASP A 97 -13.77 6.88 -12.48
CA ASP A 97 -14.14 7.03 -13.89
C ASP A 97 -12.90 6.70 -14.74
N LEU A 98 -12.78 5.45 -15.08
CA LEU A 98 -11.68 4.91 -15.87
C LEU A 98 -12.22 4.27 -17.16
N PRO A 99 -11.46 4.28 -18.28
CA PRO A 99 -11.84 3.55 -19.46
C PRO A 99 -12.00 2.05 -19.16
N THR A 100 -13.13 1.47 -19.52
CA THR A 100 -13.48 0.09 -19.16
C THR A 100 -12.59 -0.96 -19.82
N ASP A 101 -11.84 -0.62 -20.84
CA ASP A 101 -10.81 -1.44 -21.46
C ASP A 101 -9.45 -1.37 -20.75
N GLN A 102 -9.27 -0.40 -19.85
CA GLN A 102 -8.01 -0.12 -19.17
C GLN A 102 -7.94 -0.67 -17.73
N TYR A 103 -8.92 -1.39 -17.26
CA TYR A 103 -8.84 -2.05 -15.96
C TYR A 103 -9.58 -3.38 -15.94
N ARG A 104 -9.22 -4.26 -15.02
CA ARG A 104 -9.91 -5.53 -14.74
C ARG A 104 -9.89 -5.81 -13.25
N VAL A 105 -11.07 -6.06 -12.68
CA VAL A 105 -11.20 -6.63 -11.34
C VAL A 105 -10.90 -8.12 -11.41
N PHE A 106 -10.15 -8.63 -10.46
CA PHE A 106 -9.79 -10.06 -10.37
C PHE A 106 -9.89 -10.56 -8.92
N SER A 107 -9.99 -11.88 -8.79
CA SER A 107 -9.97 -12.58 -7.50
C SER A 107 -9.41 -14.00 -7.67
N GLY A 108 -9.17 -14.72 -6.56
CA GLY A 108 -8.69 -16.09 -6.60
C GLY A 108 -9.61 -17.06 -7.36
N VAL A 109 -10.93 -16.77 -7.39
CA VAL A 109 -11.94 -17.56 -8.13
C VAL A 109 -12.21 -17.02 -9.54
N ALA A 110 -11.76 -15.80 -9.82
CA ALA A 110 -11.86 -15.14 -11.11
C ALA A 110 -10.52 -14.47 -11.43
N PRO A 111 -9.48 -15.25 -11.76
CA PRO A 111 -8.15 -14.72 -11.98
C PRO A 111 -8.09 -13.82 -13.21
N LEU A 112 -7.08 -12.95 -13.24
CA LEU A 112 -6.82 -12.12 -14.39
C LEU A 112 -6.61 -12.96 -15.65
N GLY A 113 -7.46 -12.75 -16.66
CA GLY A 113 -7.41 -13.47 -17.92
C GLY A 113 -6.19 -13.08 -18.77
N LEU A 114 -5.72 -14.00 -19.62
CA LEU A 114 -4.57 -13.78 -20.52
C LEU A 114 -4.82 -12.70 -21.59
N GLY A 115 -6.07 -12.31 -21.80
CA GLY A 115 -6.44 -11.30 -22.82
C GLY A 115 -6.34 -9.84 -22.35
N PHE A 116 -5.86 -9.60 -21.13
CA PHE A 116 -5.66 -8.26 -20.59
C PHE A 116 -4.18 -8.04 -20.25
N GLU A 117 -3.57 -7.03 -20.88
CA GLU A 117 -2.21 -6.63 -20.61
C GLU A 117 -2.17 -5.66 -19.42
N ALA A 118 -1.93 -6.19 -18.24
CA ALA A 118 -1.80 -5.38 -17.03
C ALA A 118 -0.44 -4.68 -16.98
N HIS A 119 -0.43 -3.38 -16.76
CA HIS A 119 0.80 -2.62 -16.46
C HIS A 119 1.16 -2.73 -14.98
N THR A 120 0.19 -2.55 -14.09
CA THR A 120 0.34 -2.64 -12.63
C THR A 120 -0.97 -3.13 -12.01
N ALA A 121 -0.99 -3.44 -10.71
CA ALA A 121 -2.22 -3.79 -10.02
C ALA A 121 -2.28 -3.31 -8.57
N LEU A 122 -3.49 -2.89 -8.15
CA LEU A 122 -3.90 -2.77 -6.76
C LEU A 122 -4.28 -4.16 -6.25
N ILE A 123 -3.69 -4.60 -5.15
CA ILE A 123 -3.97 -5.91 -4.56
C ILE A 123 -4.51 -5.80 -3.14
N HIS A 124 -5.44 -6.68 -2.82
CA HIS A 124 -5.90 -6.98 -1.47
C HIS A 124 -5.65 -8.46 -1.22
N ALA A 125 -4.98 -8.79 -0.14
CA ALA A 125 -4.63 -10.18 0.17
C ALA A 125 -4.96 -10.53 1.61
N ASP A 126 -5.40 -11.75 1.84
CA ASP A 126 -5.61 -12.28 3.18
C ASP A 126 -4.30 -12.86 3.70
N ALA A 127 -3.80 -12.31 4.82
CA ALA A 127 -2.54 -12.71 5.44
C ALA A 127 -2.50 -14.18 5.87
N THR A 128 -3.66 -14.84 6.02
CA THR A 128 -3.76 -16.25 6.42
C THR A 128 -3.68 -17.21 5.24
N THR A 129 -3.60 -16.68 4.00
CA THR A 129 -3.51 -17.49 2.79
C THR A 129 -2.19 -18.25 2.73
N PRO A 130 -2.20 -19.58 2.55
CA PRO A 130 -0.99 -20.33 2.30
C PRO A 130 -0.24 -19.81 1.06
N ASP A 131 1.08 -19.83 1.11
CA ASP A 131 1.98 -19.46 0.00
C ASP A 131 1.71 -18.04 -0.58
N LEU A 132 1.23 -17.13 0.27
CA LEU A 132 0.84 -15.78 -0.12
C LEU A 132 1.98 -15.01 -0.82
N ALA A 133 3.22 -15.17 -0.34
CA ALA A 133 4.37 -14.51 -0.96
C ALA A 133 4.58 -14.97 -2.41
N GLU A 134 4.36 -16.26 -2.69
CA GLU A 134 4.44 -16.83 -4.04
C GLU A 134 3.31 -16.31 -4.93
N LEU A 135 2.08 -16.23 -4.40
CA LEU A 135 0.95 -15.65 -5.13
C LEU A 135 1.17 -14.18 -5.49
N ILE A 136 1.73 -13.39 -4.57
CA ILE A 136 2.08 -11.99 -4.84
C ILE A 136 3.16 -11.92 -5.92
N ALA A 137 4.21 -12.74 -5.82
CA ALA A 137 5.28 -12.79 -6.82
C ALA A 137 4.75 -13.23 -8.20
N GLU A 138 3.88 -14.24 -8.26
CA GLU A 138 3.21 -14.65 -9.51
C GLU A 138 2.37 -13.53 -10.10
N MET A 139 1.61 -12.80 -9.27
CA MET A 139 0.81 -11.67 -9.75
C MET A 139 1.69 -10.55 -10.28
N ALA A 140 2.83 -10.26 -9.64
CA ALA A 140 3.79 -9.28 -10.13
C ALA A 140 4.33 -9.65 -11.52
N LEU A 141 4.64 -10.92 -11.76
CA LEU A 141 5.09 -11.43 -13.07
C LEU A 141 4.00 -11.31 -14.16
N ARG A 142 2.74 -11.15 -13.80
CA ARG A 142 1.63 -10.93 -14.74
C ARG A 142 1.43 -9.47 -15.11
N THR A 143 2.19 -8.55 -14.53
CA THR A 143 2.16 -7.13 -14.87
C THR A 143 3.43 -6.73 -15.61
N ALA A 144 3.31 -5.83 -16.58
CA ALA A 144 4.45 -5.39 -17.39
C ALA A 144 5.51 -4.65 -16.57
N SER A 145 5.10 -3.90 -15.56
CA SER A 145 6.02 -3.17 -14.68
C SER A 145 6.63 -4.02 -13.57
N GLY A 146 6.06 -5.19 -13.27
CA GLY A 146 6.39 -5.97 -12.07
C GLY A 146 5.99 -5.30 -10.76
N TYR A 147 5.32 -4.14 -10.81
CA TYR A 147 4.95 -3.36 -9.65
C TYR A 147 3.52 -3.63 -9.21
N LEU A 148 3.36 -3.93 -7.92
CA LEU A 148 2.08 -4.09 -7.25
C LEU A 148 2.00 -3.11 -6.08
N PHE A 149 0.81 -2.61 -5.81
CA PHE A 149 0.54 -1.79 -4.63
C PHE A 149 -0.75 -2.25 -3.95
N GLY A 150 -0.95 -1.88 -2.69
CA GLY A 150 -2.07 -2.36 -1.88
C GLY A 150 -1.60 -2.90 -0.56
N GLY A 151 -2.26 -3.93 -0.04
CA GLY A 151 -1.89 -4.45 1.27
C GLY A 151 -2.64 -5.70 1.71
N LEU A 152 -2.21 -6.18 2.86
CA LEU A 152 -2.87 -7.29 3.53
C LEU A 152 -4.15 -6.80 4.21
N ALA A 153 -5.25 -7.49 3.96
CA ALA A 153 -6.48 -7.28 4.69
C ALA A 153 -6.25 -7.57 6.18
N SER A 154 -6.74 -6.71 7.02
CA SER A 154 -6.63 -6.86 8.46
C SER A 154 -8.02 -6.84 9.10
N GLY A 155 -8.32 -7.86 9.86
CA GLY A 155 -9.56 -7.98 10.61
C GLY A 155 -9.30 -8.81 11.86
N ARG A 156 -9.92 -8.44 12.99
CA ARG A 156 -9.74 -9.14 14.26
C ARG A 156 -10.48 -10.50 14.32
N SER A 157 -11.54 -10.62 13.55
CA SER A 157 -12.38 -11.82 13.53
C SER A 157 -12.50 -12.44 12.14
N LYS A 158 -12.66 -11.63 11.11
CA LYS A 158 -12.87 -12.08 9.73
C LYS A 158 -12.22 -11.11 8.77
N THR A 159 -11.47 -11.65 7.84
CA THR A 159 -10.97 -10.88 6.69
C THR A 159 -11.85 -11.15 5.48
N VAL A 160 -12.28 -10.10 4.82
CA VAL A 160 -13.10 -10.18 3.61
C VAL A 160 -12.54 -9.28 2.52
N GLN A 161 -12.78 -9.65 1.29
CA GLN A 161 -12.41 -8.92 0.10
C GLN A 161 -13.64 -8.76 -0.78
N PHE A 162 -13.77 -7.61 -1.43
CA PHE A 162 -14.81 -7.32 -2.40
C PHE A 162 -14.23 -7.49 -3.81
N ALA A 163 -14.90 -8.25 -4.66
CA ALA A 163 -14.55 -8.36 -6.07
C ALA A 163 -15.80 -8.67 -6.90
N VAL A 164 -16.24 -7.68 -7.68
CA VAL A 164 -17.30 -7.82 -8.68
C VAL A 164 -16.74 -7.36 -10.01
N ALA A 165 -16.85 -8.18 -11.03
CA ALA A 165 -16.36 -7.89 -12.37
C ALA A 165 -17.51 -7.91 -13.36
N GLY A 166 -17.94 -6.73 -13.81
CA GLY A 166 -19.02 -6.55 -14.78
C GLY A 166 -18.54 -6.14 -16.18
N ASN A 167 -17.31 -5.64 -16.30
CA ASN A 167 -16.78 -5.08 -17.54
C ASN A 167 -16.23 -6.11 -18.55
N GLY A 168 -16.79 -7.32 -18.61
CA GLY A 168 -16.41 -8.35 -19.58
C GLY A 168 -15.24 -9.22 -19.14
N ASN A 169 -14.83 -9.13 -17.89
CA ASN A 169 -13.73 -9.92 -17.34
C ASN A 169 -14.01 -11.42 -17.35
N ILE A 170 -15.28 -11.82 -17.38
CA ILE A 170 -15.66 -13.21 -17.32
C ILE A 170 -16.92 -13.40 -18.16
N SER A 171 -16.73 -13.70 -19.44
CA SER A 171 -17.80 -14.24 -20.24
C SER A 171 -17.91 -15.74 -19.95
N GLY A 172 -19.03 -16.15 -19.37
CA GLY A 172 -19.53 -17.52 -19.48
C GLY A 172 -19.23 -18.51 -18.36
N HIS A 173 -18.56 -18.13 -17.31
CA HIS A 173 -18.42 -19.01 -16.12
C HIS A 173 -18.97 -18.25 -14.94
N GLY A 174 -20.00 -18.76 -14.29
CA GLY A 174 -20.66 -18.15 -13.14
C GLY A 174 -19.67 -17.42 -12.27
N ALA A 175 -19.50 -16.14 -12.56
CA ALA A 175 -18.44 -15.34 -12.00
C ALA A 175 -18.63 -15.38 -10.51
N ALA A 176 -17.71 -15.92 -9.80
CA ALA A 176 -17.66 -15.77 -8.37
C ALA A 176 -17.41 -14.29 -8.12
N SER A 177 -18.51 -13.58 -7.99
CA SER A 177 -18.63 -12.14 -7.85
C SER A 177 -19.18 -11.88 -6.47
N GLY A 178 -18.58 -10.97 -5.70
CA GLY A 178 -19.11 -10.63 -4.39
C GLY A 178 -18.04 -10.51 -3.30
N VAL A 179 -18.32 -11.12 -2.17
CA VAL A 179 -17.46 -11.09 -0.98
C VAL A 179 -16.74 -12.44 -0.82
N PHE A 180 -15.43 -12.37 -0.63
CA PHE A 180 -14.57 -13.53 -0.49
C PHE A 180 -13.74 -13.47 0.79
N SER A 181 -13.30 -14.63 1.26
CA SER A 181 -12.29 -14.78 2.31
C SER A 181 -11.13 -15.62 1.78
N GLY A 182 -9.91 -15.29 2.19
CA GLY A 182 -8.70 -15.94 1.70
C GLY A 182 -8.27 -15.48 0.30
N GLY A 183 -7.06 -15.83 -0.07
CA GLY A 183 -6.51 -15.54 -1.39
C GLY A 183 -6.13 -14.09 -1.62
N LEU A 184 -6.15 -13.73 -2.90
CA LEU A 184 -5.74 -12.42 -3.40
C LEU A 184 -6.80 -11.94 -4.39
N SER A 185 -7.18 -10.66 -4.26
CA SER A 185 -8.08 -9.98 -5.18
C SER A 185 -7.58 -8.56 -5.48
N GLY A 186 -8.20 -7.88 -6.42
CA GLY A 186 -7.82 -6.50 -6.71
C GLY A 186 -8.27 -5.98 -8.06
N VAL A 187 -7.56 -4.96 -8.51
CA VAL A 187 -7.79 -4.33 -9.81
C VAL A 187 -6.46 -4.25 -10.55
N ALA A 188 -6.39 -4.85 -11.71
CA ALA A 188 -5.29 -4.69 -12.66
C ALA A 188 -5.56 -3.50 -13.56
N PHE A 189 -4.55 -2.69 -13.83
CA PHE A 189 -4.62 -1.49 -14.66
C PHE A 189 -3.73 -1.64 -15.89
N GLY A 190 -4.24 -1.23 -17.05
CA GLY A 190 -3.50 -1.10 -18.28
C GLY A 190 -2.58 0.13 -18.27
N GLU A 191 -1.72 0.23 -19.28
CA GLU A 191 -0.77 1.33 -19.45
C GLU A 191 -1.46 2.70 -19.63
N GLY A 192 -2.69 2.70 -20.14
CA GLY A 192 -3.47 3.92 -20.34
C GLY A 192 -4.01 4.57 -19.05
N VAL A 193 -3.87 3.92 -17.89
CA VAL A 193 -4.22 4.52 -16.59
C VAL A 193 -3.00 5.21 -16.00
N ASN A 194 -3.03 6.54 -15.94
CA ASN A 194 -1.99 7.31 -15.27
C ASN A 194 -2.11 7.13 -13.76
N LEU A 195 -1.19 6.37 -13.18
CA LEU A 195 -1.15 6.02 -11.77
C LEU A 195 0.20 6.43 -11.18
N VAL A 196 0.16 7.24 -10.15
CA VAL A 196 1.33 7.68 -9.40
C VAL A 196 1.28 7.09 -8.01
N SER A 197 2.35 6.45 -7.60
CA SER A 197 2.49 5.89 -6.26
C SER A 197 3.76 6.36 -5.57
N ARG A 198 3.68 6.47 -4.26
CA ARG A 198 4.82 6.75 -3.38
C ARG A 198 4.72 5.86 -2.16
N VAL A 199 5.88 5.48 -1.63
CA VAL A 199 5.98 4.66 -0.42
C VAL A 199 6.56 5.49 0.71
N THR A 200 6.00 5.36 1.91
CA THR A 200 6.57 5.89 3.14
C THR A 200 6.73 4.78 4.16
N GLN A 201 7.85 4.77 4.85
CA GLN A 201 8.15 3.75 5.87
C GLN A 201 7.80 4.25 7.29
N GLY A 202 7.63 5.55 7.48
CA GLY A 202 7.35 6.15 8.78
C GLY A 202 8.43 5.89 9.84
N CYS A 203 9.66 5.59 9.39
CA CYS A 203 10.78 5.19 10.23
C CYS A 203 11.90 6.23 10.20
N LEU A 204 12.49 6.48 11.36
CA LEU A 204 13.64 7.34 11.51
C LEU A 204 14.89 6.48 11.76
N PRO A 205 15.97 6.61 10.96
CA PRO A 205 17.25 5.98 11.24
C PRO A 205 17.80 6.45 12.58
N LEU A 206 18.34 5.52 13.39
CA LEU A 206 18.99 5.83 14.66
C LEU A 206 20.39 6.40 14.47
N ALA A 207 21.07 5.91 13.41
CA ALA A 207 22.41 6.33 13.03
C ALA A 207 22.58 6.22 11.51
N ARG A 208 23.81 6.40 11.02
CA ARG A 208 24.13 6.19 9.59
C ARG A 208 23.93 4.73 9.18
N ALA A 209 23.75 4.50 7.90
CA ALA A 209 23.79 3.15 7.35
C ALA A 209 25.18 2.51 7.47
N HIS A 210 25.20 1.20 7.67
CA HIS A 210 26.39 0.36 7.76
C HIS A 210 26.41 -0.61 6.58
N GLN A 211 27.58 -0.92 6.07
CA GLN A 211 27.73 -1.97 5.08
C GLN A 211 27.68 -3.36 5.75
N VAL A 212 26.86 -4.24 5.20
CA VAL A 212 26.85 -5.66 5.58
C VAL A 212 28.15 -6.30 5.06
N THR A 213 29.06 -6.62 5.96
CA THR A 213 30.36 -7.23 5.62
C THR A 213 30.40 -8.73 5.83
N ALA A 214 29.48 -9.27 6.64
CA ALA A 214 29.25 -10.70 6.76
C ALA A 214 27.79 -11.01 7.13
N ALA A 215 27.16 -11.89 6.36
CA ALA A 215 25.80 -12.39 6.59
C ALA A 215 25.67 -13.84 6.15
N LYS A 216 24.71 -14.55 6.73
CA LYS A 216 24.32 -15.90 6.31
C LYS A 216 22.80 -16.00 6.36
N THR A 217 22.21 -16.24 5.18
CA THR A 217 20.75 -16.27 5.00
C THR A 217 20.11 -14.95 5.48
N ASN A 218 19.48 -14.97 6.63
CA ASN A 218 18.79 -13.82 7.24
C ASN A 218 19.48 -13.28 8.51
N VAL A 219 20.71 -13.74 8.80
CA VAL A 219 21.48 -13.30 9.98
C VAL A 219 22.68 -12.49 9.53
N VAL A 220 22.71 -11.21 9.88
CA VAL A 220 23.91 -10.37 9.73
C VAL A 220 24.80 -10.59 10.93
N THR A 221 26.07 -10.89 10.69
CA THR A 221 27.07 -11.11 11.76
C THR A 221 28.10 -9.99 11.84
N GLN A 222 28.33 -9.24 10.74
CA GLN A 222 29.25 -8.10 10.74
C GLN A 222 28.68 -6.93 9.94
N LEU A 223 28.82 -5.74 10.51
CA LEU A 223 28.54 -4.44 9.93
C LEU A 223 29.79 -3.57 9.99
N ASP A 224 30.27 -3.07 8.84
CA ASP A 224 31.54 -2.34 8.70
C ASP A 224 32.73 -3.09 9.33
N GLY A 225 32.71 -4.42 9.28
CA GLY A 225 33.74 -5.27 9.91
C GLY A 225 33.60 -5.45 11.42
N ALA A 226 32.66 -4.80 12.10
CA ALA A 226 32.38 -4.96 13.52
C ALA A 226 31.21 -5.95 13.75
N PRO A 227 31.15 -6.67 14.89
CA PRO A 227 30.05 -7.57 15.19
C PRO A 227 28.69 -6.83 15.19
N ALA A 228 27.72 -7.33 14.43
CA ALA A 228 26.45 -6.65 14.18
C ALA A 228 25.65 -6.41 15.47
N LEU A 229 25.62 -7.36 16.38
CA LEU A 229 24.96 -7.23 17.69
C LEU A 229 25.58 -6.09 18.53
N ASP A 230 26.92 -6.01 18.54
CA ASP A 230 27.61 -4.96 19.30
C ASP A 230 27.33 -3.57 18.70
N VAL A 231 27.26 -3.46 17.38
CA VAL A 231 26.88 -2.22 16.69
C VAL A 231 25.46 -1.82 17.08
N MET A 232 24.50 -2.75 16.99
CA MET A 232 23.11 -2.50 17.34
C MET A 232 22.95 -2.04 18.79
N LEU A 233 23.51 -2.75 19.76
CA LEU A 233 23.41 -2.41 21.18
C LEU A 233 24.00 -1.03 21.48
N ARG A 234 25.11 -0.68 20.83
CA ARG A 234 25.74 0.63 20.96
C ARG A 234 24.82 1.75 20.42
N GLU A 235 24.18 1.56 19.28
CA GLU A 235 23.28 2.56 18.70
C GLU A 235 21.97 2.69 19.50
N LEU A 236 21.45 1.60 20.00
CA LEU A 236 20.30 1.59 20.91
C LEU A 236 20.63 2.12 22.30
N LYS A 237 21.92 2.26 22.64
CA LYS A 237 22.40 2.68 23.97
C LYS A 237 21.87 1.75 25.09
N VAL A 238 21.82 0.45 24.83
CA VAL A 238 21.38 -0.57 25.79
C VAL A 238 22.47 -1.64 25.99
N SER A 239 22.42 -2.30 27.15
CA SER A 239 23.31 -3.41 27.49
C SER A 239 22.51 -4.68 27.72
N LEU A 240 23.07 -5.83 27.37
CA LEU A 240 22.49 -7.15 27.69
C LEU A 240 22.49 -7.44 29.20
N ASP A 241 23.24 -6.68 30.01
CA ASP A 241 23.19 -6.75 31.48
C ASP A 241 21.84 -6.26 32.03
N GLN A 242 21.07 -5.55 31.23
CA GLN A 242 19.69 -5.10 31.52
C GLN A 242 18.70 -5.73 30.52
N PRO A 243 18.39 -7.02 30.67
CA PRO A 243 17.71 -7.79 29.64
C PRO A 243 16.31 -7.29 29.30
N GLU A 244 15.56 -6.77 30.27
CA GLU A 244 14.21 -6.23 30.02
C GLU A 244 14.25 -4.96 29.16
N GLN A 245 15.16 -4.03 29.46
CA GLN A 245 15.33 -2.81 28.68
C GLN A 245 15.86 -3.12 27.27
N ALA A 246 16.82 -4.02 27.17
CA ALA A 246 17.36 -4.45 25.88
C ALA A 246 16.27 -5.11 25.02
N LEU A 247 15.42 -5.96 25.62
CA LEU A 247 14.33 -6.63 24.90
C LEU A 247 13.29 -5.62 24.38
N LEU A 248 12.89 -4.65 25.19
CA LEU A 248 11.96 -3.58 24.77
C LEU A 248 12.55 -2.74 23.64
N ALA A 249 13.80 -2.33 23.77
CA ALA A 249 14.49 -1.54 22.74
C ALA A 249 14.61 -2.31 21.43
N VAL A 250 15.01 -3.58 21.45
CA VAL A 250 15.13 -4.44 20.27
C VAL A 250 13.77 -4.65 19.60
N ARG A 251 12.70 -4.91 20.37
CA ARG A 251 11.34 -5.07 19.82
C ARG A 251 10.81 -3.81 19.14
N ALA A 252 11.21 -2.63 19.62
CA ALA A 252 10.84 -1.35 19.00
C ALA A 252 11.71 -0.98 17.80
N THR A 253 12.78 -1.75 17.54
CA THR A 253 13.74 -1.46 16.49
C THR A 253 13.46 -2.28 15.24
N LEU A 254 13.56 -1.61 14.12
CA LEU A 254 13.44 -2.16 12.78
C LEU A 254 14.77 -1.99 12.05
N VAL A 255 14.89 -2.60 10.90
CA VAL A 255 16.07 -2.51 10.04
C VAL A 255 15.66 -1.97 8.68
N GLY A 256 16.24 -0.88 8.25
CA GLY A 256 16.18 -0.39 6.88
C GLY A 256 17.27 -1.06 6.05
N LEU A 257 16.89 -1.77 4.99
CA LEU A 257 17.76 -2.47 4.05
C LEU A 257 17.77 -1.72 2.73
N MET A 258 18.96 -1.59 2.15
CA MET A 258 19.19 -0.95 0.87
C MET A 258 20.07 -1.84 0.01
N PRO A 259 19.88 -1.85 -1.32
CA PRO A 259 20.74 -2.62 -2.22
C PRO A 259 22.20 -2.20 -2.10
N PRO A 260 23.17 -3.04 -2.56
CA PRO A 260 24.57 -2.66 -2.63
C PRO A 260 24.76 -1.37 -3.43
N ALA A 261 25.70 -0.51 -3.01
CA ALA A 261 25.96 0.77 -3.66
C ALA A 261 26.32 0.63 -5.16
N ASP A 262 26.94 -0.48 -5.54
CA ASP A 262 27.32 -0.77 -6.93
C ASP A 262 26.14 -1.21 -7.83
N SER A 263 24.98 -1.51 -7.27
CA SER A 263 23.75 -1.90 -7.99
C SER A 263 22.82 -0.72 -8.29
N ALA A 264 23.10 0.45 -7.74
CA ALA A 264 22.41 1.68 -8.09
C ALA A 264 22.76 2.07 -9.54
N GLY A 265 21.75 2.18 -10.42
CA GLY A 265 21.92 2.64 -11.79
C GLY A 265 22.57 4.03 -11.87
N PRO A 266 22.82 4.59 -13.08
CA PRO A 266 23.65 5.78 -13.29
C PRO A 266 23.15 7.09 -12.65
N ALA A 267 22.07 7.07 -11.89
CA ALA A 267 21.65 8.16 -10.99
C ALA A 267 22.41 8.02 -9.66
N GLY A 268 23.66 8.45 -9.64
CA GLY A 268 24.60 8.34 -8.54
C GLY A 268 24.32 9.21 -7.30
N ASP A 269 23.08 9.33 -6.87
CA ASP A 269 22.67 9.97 -5.60
C ASP A 269 21.92 8.99 -4.70
N ALA A 270 22.48 7.79 -4.52
CA ALA A 270 22.04 6.85 -3.48
C ALA A 270 22.45 7.37 -2.09
N VAL A 271 21.91 8.50 -1.67
CA VAL A 271 21.89 8.87 -0.26
C VAL A 271 20.67 8.19 0.33
N ALA A 272 20.88 7.02 0.89
CA ALA A 272 19.86 6.19 1.53
C ALA A 272 19.10 6.88 2.67
N VAL A 273 19.54 8.04 3.07
CA VAL A 273 18.89 8.92 4.05
C VAL A 273 18.66 10.25 3.37
N SER A 274 17.40 10.66 3.21
CA SER A 274 17.06 11.96 2.64
C SER A 274 17.65 13.10 3.49
N ARG A 275 17.76 14.32 2.93
CA ARG A 275 18.16 15.52 3.67
C ARG A 275 17.29 15.79 4.90
N THR A 276 16.10 15.21 4.96
CA THR A 276 15.17 15.29 6.10
C THR A 276 15.45 14.25 7.18
N GLY A 277 16.46 13.38 6.99
CA GLY A 277 16.79 12.30 7.93
C GLY A 277 15.91 11.05 7.80
N ASN A 278 14.95 11.03 6.88
CA ASN A 278 14.10 9.89 6.62
C ASN A 278 14.72 8.96 5.54
N PHE A 279 14.25 7.73 5.49
CA PHE A 279 14.66 6.80 4.44
C PHE A 279 14.17 7.25 3.05
N GLY A 280 14.98 7.00 2.03
CA GLY A 280 14.59 7.16 0.63
C GLY A 280 13.58 6.09 0.18
N PRO A 281 13.06 6.21 -1.06
CA PRO A 281 12.04 5.30 -1.59
C PRO A 281 12.53 3.85 -1.76
N ASP A 282 13.83 3.65 -1.93
CA ASP A 282 14.43 2.33 -2.20
C ASP A 282 14.77 1.55 -0.93
N VAL A 283 14.40 2.07 0.24
CA VAL A 283 14.67 1.41 1.52
C VAL A 283 13.52 0.48 1.89
N ILE A 284 13.84 -0.77 2.13
CA ILE A 284 12.89 -1.78 2.61
C ILE A 284 13.06 -1.92 4.12
N VAL A 285 11.99 -1.68 4.88
CA VAL A 285 12.03 -1.84 6.34
C VAL A 285 11.55 -3.22 6.75
N ARG A 286 12.32 -3.88 7.63
CA ARG A 286 12.07 -5.24 8.12
C ARG A 286 12.18 -5.32 9.63
N HIS A 287 11.53 -6.34 10.19
CA HIS A 287 11.61 -6.64 11.62
C HIS A 287 12.91 -7.37 11.98
N ILE A 288 13.41 -7.10 13.18
CA ILE A 288 14.39 -7.94 13.82
C ILE A 288 13.63 -9.12 14.45
N ILE A 289 13.89 -10.33 13.96
CA ILE A 289 13.20 -11.55 14.37
C ILE A 289 13.97 -12.36 15.41
N GLY A 290 15.23 -12.02 15.66
CA GLY A 290 16.03 -12.71 16.67
C GLY A 290 17.43 -12.14 16.85
N LEU A 291 18.07 -12.56 17.93
CA LEU A 291 19.47 -12.25 18.22
C LEU A 291 20.23 -13.57 18.34
N ASP A 292 21.45 -13.63 17.83
CA ASP A 292 22.41 -14.72 18.02
C ASP A 292 23.62 -14.23 18.84
N PRO A 293 23.55 -14.33 20.18
CA PRO A 293 24.65 -13.87 21.03
C PRO A 293 25.97 -14.63 20.81
N ALA A 294 25.87 -15.91 20.42
CA ALA A 294 27.06 -16.76 20.20
C ALA A 294 27.88 -16.31 18.99
N ARG A 295 27.19 -15.86 17.93
CA ARG A 295 27.82 -15.33 16.70
C ARG A 295 27.84 -13.80 16.67
N LYS A 296 27.32 -13.16 17.70
CA LYS A 296 27.09 -11.71 17.76
C LYS A 296 26.31 -11.20 16.56
N GLY A 297 25.30 -11.97 16.12
CA GLY A 297 24.47 -11.72 14.97
C GLY A 297 23.11 -11.17 15.30
N VAL A 298 22.49 -10.55 14.29
CA VAL A 298 21.11 -10.04 14.31
C VAL A 298 20.34 -10.70 13.17
N ALA A 299 19.25 -11.39 13.49
CA ALA A 299 18.37 -12.02 12.51
C ALA A 299 17.27 -11.05 12.08
N VAL A 300 17.12 -10.89 10.78
CA VAL A 300 16.17 -9.97 10.13
C VAL A 300 15.15 -10.77 9.33
N ASP A 301 13.95 -10.26 9.19
CA ASP A 301 12.88 -10.89 8.41
C ASP A 301 13.04 -10.63 6.89
N ASP A 302 14.24 -10.92 6.38
CA ASP A 302 14.59 -10.88 4.95
C ASP A 302 15.92 -11.60 4.68
N GLN A 303 16.19 -11.90 3.42
CA GLN A 303 17.48 -12.44 3.01
C GLN A 303 18.52 -11.32 2.88
N LEU A 304 19.68 -11.54 3.51
CA LEU A 304 20.77 -10.57 3.55
C LEU A 304 21.94 -11.00 2.67
N GLN A 305 22.49 -10.04 1.95
CA GLN A 305 23.68 -10.24 1.12
C GLN A 305 24.81 -9.30 1.55
N VAL A 306 26.02 -9.78 1.44
CA VAL A 306 27.23 -8.95 1.64
C VAL A 306 27.23 -7.82 0.60
N GLY A 307 27.54 -6.61 1.04
CA GLY A 307 27.49 -5.40 0.21
C GLY A 307 26.24 -4.56 0.38
N MET A 308 25.13 -5.14 0.86
CA MET A 308 23.93 -4.35 1.22
C MET A 308 24.26 -3.32 2.28
N GLN A 309 23.46 -2.23 2.30
CA GLN A 309 23.50 -1.24 3.37
C GLN A 309 22.38 -1.54 4.36
N LEU A 310 22.65 -1.39 5.64
CA LEU A 310 21.73 -1.65 6.75
C LEU A 310 21.74 -0.48 7.74
N ALA A 311 20.58 0.04 8.10
CA ALA A 311 20.45 1.03 9.17
C ALA A 311 19.42 0.59 10.20
N PHE A 312 19.73 0.67 11.48
CA PHE A 312 18.74 0.49 12.53
C PHE A 312 17.84 1.71 12.60
N CYS A 313 16.55 1.49 12.75
CA CYS A 313 15.55 2.56 12.74
C CYS A 313 14.40 2.27 13.70
N GLN A 314 13.64 3.29 14.02
CA GLN A 314 12.43 3.20 14.84
C GLN A 314 11.28 3.93 14.19
N ARG A 315 10.06 3.46 14.40
CA ARG A 315 8.87 4.20 13.99
C ARG A 315 8.79 5.50 14.77
N ASN A 316 8.58 6.59 14.07
CA ASN A 316 8.51 7.93 14.65
C ASN A 316 7.35 8.69 14.02
N VAL A 317 6.40 9.13 14.85
CA VAL A 317 5.18 9.83 14.42
C VAL A 317 5.51 11.11 13.65
N GLN A 318 6.50 11.89 14.10
CA GLN A 318 6.87 13.14 13.42
C GLN A 318 7.53 12.87 12.07
N ALA A 319 8.40 11.85 12.00
CA ALA A 319 9.01 11.41 10.74
C ALA A 319 7.94 10.90 9.75
N ALA A 320 7.00 10.08 10.22
CA ALA A 320 5.89 9.58 9.41
C ALA A 320 5.02 10.73 8.86
N LYS A 321 4.72 11.73 9.69
CA LYS A 321 3.95 12.92 9.31
C LYS A 321 4.66 13.77 8.27
N ALA A 322 5.95 14.04 8.49
CA ALA A 322 6.77 14.81 7.56
C ALA A 322 6.90 14.09 6.20
N ASP A 323 7.10 12.77 6.23
CA ASP A 323 7.20 11.95 5.05
C ASP A 323 5.88 11.87 4.27
N LEU A 324 4.75 11.73 4.98
CA LEU A 324 3.43 11.76 4.34
C LEU A 324 3.16 13.09 3.64
N ILE A 325 3.50 14.22 4.27
CA ILE A 325 3.36 15.55 3.65
C ILE A 325 4.22 15.63 2.38
N ARG A 326 5.45 15.13 2.43
CA ARG A 326 6.36 15.11 1.28
C ARG A 326 5.79 14.27 0.13
N VAL A 327 5.39 13.02 0.38
CA VAL A 327 4.88 12.14 -0.68
C VAL A 327 3.57 12.66 -1.28
N CYS A 328 2.70 13.29 -0.47
CA CYS A 328 1.50 13.93 -0.98
C CYS A 328 1.81 15.14 -1.89
N ALA A 329 2.84 15.92 -1.54
CA ALA A 329 3.29 17.03 -2.38
C ALA A 329 3.88 16.54 -3.71
N GLU A 330 4.73 15.52 -3.68
CA GLU A 330 5.32 14.89 -4.87
C GLU A 330 4.24 14.31 -5.81
N ILE A 331 3.24 13.59 -5.26
CA ILE A 331 2.12 13.04 -6.04
C ILE A 331 1.33 14.18 -6.70
N ARG A 332 1.07 15.25 -5.96
CA ARG A 332 0.36 16.42 -6.49
C ARG A 332 1.13 17.06 -7.64
N GLU A 333 2.42 17.33 -7.44
CA GLU A 333 3.29 17.93 -8.45
C GLU A 333 3.33 17.10 -9.74
N GLU A 334 3.37 15.77 -9.64
CA GLU A 334 3.38 14.87 -10.79
C GLU A 334 2.04 14.78 -11.50
N LEU A 335 0.92 14.91 -10.76
CA LEU A 335 -0.43 14.85 -11.33
C LEU A 335 -0.97 16.22 -11.80
N GLU A 336 -0.37 17.33 -11.35
CA GLU A 336 -0.76 18.65 -11.82
C GLU A 336 -0.33 18.79 -13.29
N PRO A 337 -1.23 19.24 -14.19
CA PRO A 337 -0.86 19.52 -15.56
C PRO A 337 0.23 20.60 -15.58
N GLU A 338 1.26 20.42 -16.41
CA GLU A 338 2.22 21.50 -16.67
C GLU A 338 1.41 22.76 -17.05
N GLU A 339 1.54 23.84 -16.28
CA GLU A 339 0.98 25.13 -16.64
C GLU A 339 1.59 25.53 -17.98
N LEU A 340 0.76 25.57 -19.02
CA LEU A 340 1.21 26.10 -20.31
C LEU A 340 1.74 27.52 -20.05
N PRO A 341 2.93 27.85 -20.53
CA PRO A 341 3.45 29.23 -20.45
C PRO A 341 2.38 30.22 -20.91
N VAL A 342 2.21 31.33 -20.21
CA VAL A 342 1.17 32.33 -20.47
C VAL A 342 1.14 32.74 -21.97
N GLU A 343 2.28 32.67 -22.63
CA GLU A 343 2.43 32.91 -24.07
C GLU A 343 1.72 31.84 -24.94
N ALA A 344 1.73 30.56 -24.52
CA ALA A 344 1.04 29.48 -25.24
C ALA A 344 -0.48 29.52 -25.00
N ALA A 345 -0.90 29.87 -23.78
CA ALA A 345 -2.33 30.07 -23.46
C ALA A 345 -2.94 31.23 -24.21
N THR A 346 -2.17 32.31 -24.44
CA THR A 346 -2.61 33.47 -25.21
C THR A 346 -2.71 33.17 -26.74
N ALA A 347 -1.84 32.32 -27.26
CA ALA A 347 -1.89 31.88 -28.67
C ALA A 347 -3.07 30.95 -28.95
N LEU A 348 -3.45 30.08 -28.00
CA LEU A 348 -4.63 29.21 -28.09
C LEU A 348 -5.97 29.97 -27.96
N ALA A 349 -6.00 31.08 -27.23
CA ALA A 349 -7.18 31.93 -27.10
C ALA A 349 -7.38 32.87 -28.30
N ALA A 350 -6.37 33.02 -29.18
CA ALA A 350 -6.39 33.89 -30.37
C ALA A 350 -6.61 33.12 -31.68
N SER A 351 -6.71 31.79 -31.64
CA SER A 351 -7.04 30.89 -32.75
C SER A 351 -8.50 30.40 -32.67
#